data_9d0f1607cfd259daaddc7f38a969c33c
#
_entry.id   9d0f1607cfd259daaddc7f38a969c33c
#
_cell.length_a   1.000
_cell.length_b   1.000
_cell.length_c   1.000
_cell.angle_alpha   90.00
_cell.angle_beta   90.00
_cell.angle_gamma   90.00
#
_symmetry.space_group_name_H-M   'P 1'
#
loop_
_entity.id
_entity.type
_entity.pdbx_description
1 polymer ?
#
loop_
_entity_poly.entity_id
_entity_poly.type
_entity_poly.pdbx_seq_one_letter_code
_entity_poly.pdbx_strand_id
1 'polypeptide(L)'
;MKMKQCFQVGHRMSQAVVYGGLVHIAGQVADERSAGIKEQTQQVLAKIDALLGEAGSSRSKLLAVNIFLPAICDFDAMNEVYDAWIAEASPPPARACVEARLADPNLRVEITAVAAA
;
A
#
# COMPACT_ATOMS: atom_id res chain seq x y z
N MET A 1 -9.14 27.79 -6.37
CA MET A 1 -9.52 26.39 -6.69
C MET A 1 -8.35 25.46 -6.42
N LYS A 2 -8.58 24.43 -5.64
CA LYS A 2 -7.54 23.43 -5.38
C LYS A 2 -7.43 22.47 -6.56
N MET A 3 -6.21 22.23 -7.00
CA MET A 3 -5.93 21.23 -8.02
C MET A 3 -5.32 20.00 -7.34
N LYS A 4 -5.61 18.83 -7.91
CA LYS A 4 -4.97 17.60 -7.40
C LYS A 4 -3.47 17.64 -7.71
N GLN A 5 -2.69 17.10 -6.78
CA GLN A 5 -1.26 16.89 -6.96
C GLN A 5 -1.04 15.41 -7.25
N CYS A 6 -0.31 15.11 -8.30
CA CYS A 6 -0.06 13.74 -8.73
C CYS A 6 1.43 13.43 -8.64
N PHE A 7 1.75 12.22 -8.20
CA PHE A 7 3.12 11.76 -7.98
C PHE A 7 3.39 10.51 -8.80
N GLN A 8 4.59 10.40 -9.36
CA GLN A 8 5.01 9.28 -10.19
C GLN A 8 3.97 8.98 -11.27
N VAL A 9 3.73 9.99 -12.10
CA VAL A 9 2.68 9.96 -13.12
C VAL A 9 3.13 9.13 -14.32
N GLY A 10 2.33 8.11 -14.67
CA GLY A 10 2.47 7.35 -15.89
C GLY A 10 1.36 7.69 -16.87
N HIS A 11 1.37 7.07 -18.04
CA HIS A 11 0.32 7.33 -19.03
C HIS A 11 -1.04 6.78 -18.63
N ARG A 12 -1.07 5.81 -17.71
CA ARG A 12 -2.30 5.13 -17.28
C ARG A 12 -2.76 5.59 -15.91
N MET A 13 -1.82 5.89 -15.01
CA MET A 13 -2.16 6.18 -13.63
C MET A 13 -1.05 6.97 -12.94
N SER A 14 -1.42 7.65 -11.85
CA SER A 14 -0.47 8.20 -10.88
C SER A 14 -0.33 7.23 -9.73
N GLN A 15 0.86 7.12 -9.15
CA GLN A 15 1.08 6.24 -7.99
C GLN A 15 0.49 6.82 -6.72
N ALA A 16 0.44 8.15 -6.62
CA ALA A 16 -0.24 8.82 -5.52
C ALA A 16 -0.91 10.09 -6.00
N VAL A 17 -2.04 10.43 -5.39
CA VAL A 17 -2.79 11.65 -5.68
C VAL A 17 -3.16 12.31 -4.36
N VAL A 18 -2.90 13.62 -4.25
CA VAL A 18 -3.28 14.42 -3.09
C VAL A 18 -4.37 15.39 -3.51
N TYR A 19 -5.49 15.35 -2.81
CA TYR A 19 -6.60 16.28 -3.02
C TYR A 19 -7.49 16.32 -1.79
N GLY A 20 -7.95 17.52 -1.44
CA GLY A 20 -8.91 17.68 -0.35
C GLY A 20 -8.43 17.19 1.00
N GLY A 21 -7.14 17.32 1.29
CA GLY A 21 -6.56 16.89 2.57
C GLY A 21 -6.30 15.38 2.66
N LEU A 22 -6.46 14.65 1.54
CA LEU A 22 -6.25 13.20 1.51
C LEU A 22 -5.17 12.82 0.51
N VAL A 23 -4.41 11.79 0.85
CA VAL A 23 -3.44 11.15 -0.03
C VAL A 23 -4.02 9.79 -0.43
N HIS A 24 -4.19 9.58 -1.73
CA HIS A 24 -4.64 8.30 -2.27
C HIS A 24 -3.44 7.59 -2.89
N ILE A 25 -3.13 6.40 -2.41
CA ILE A 25 -2.02 5.60 -2.93
C ILE A 25 -2.59 4.45 -3.75
N ALA A 26 -2.14 4.36 -5.01
CA ALA A 26 -2.52 3.30 -5.91
C ALA A 26 -2.03 1.95 -5.42
N GLY A 27 -2.58 0.87 -5.94
CA GLY A 27 -2.15 -0.48 -5.59
C GLY A 27 -0.66 -0.66 -5.83
N GLN A 28 0.07 -1.00 -4.77
CA GLN A 28 1.51 -1.23 -4.83
C GLN A 28 1.79 -2.72 -4.83
N VAL A 29 2.72 -3.13 -5.68
CA VAL A 29 3.15 -4.52 -5.80
C VAL A 29 4.66 -4.59 -5.71
N ALA A 30 5.19 -5.77 -5.38
CA ALA A 30 6.61 -5.98 -5.27
C ALA A 30 7.29 -5.95 -6.65
N ASP A 31 8.52 -5.44 -6.70
CA ASP A 31 9.33 -5.49 -7.92
C ASP A 31 9.90 -6.89 -8.13
N GLU A 32 10.26 -7.57 -7.05
CA GLU A 32 10.87 -8.89 -7.11
C GLU A 32 9.80 -9.98 -7.03
N ARG A 33 9.29 -10.37 -8.18
CA ARG A 33 8.17 -11.31 -8.28
C ARG A 33 8.53 -12.76 -7.94
N SER A 34 9.83 -13.07 -7.87
CA SER A 34 10.30 -14.37 -7.42
C SER A 34 10.36 -14.51 -5.90
N ALA A 35 10.20 -13.40 -5.18
CA ALA A 35 10.24 -13.40 -3.72
C ALA A 35 8.99 -14.05 -3.14
N GLY A 36 9.12 -14.55 -1.90
CA GLY A 36 7.97 -15.10 -1.16
C GLY A 36 7.07 -14.03 -0.59
N ILE A 37 6.00 -14.47 0.08
CA ILE A 37 4.97 -13.55 0.58
C ILE A 37 5.53 -12.51 1.56
N LYS A 38 6.39 -12.91 2.50
CA LYS A 38 6.92 -11.97 3.49
C LYS A 38 7.79 -10.89 2.84
N GLU A 39 8.68 -11.30 1.93
CA GLU A 39 9.56 -10.36 1.25
C GLU A 39 8.79 -9.45 0.31
N GLN A 40 7.81 -9.98 -0.43
CA GLN A 40 6.95 -9.14 -1.25
C GLN A 40 6.18 -8.12 -0.39
N THR A 41 5.67 -8.53 0.75
CA THR A 41 4.99 -7.61 1.67
C THR A 41 5.92 -6.50 2.14
N GLN A 42 7.16 -6.85 2.51
CA GLN A 42 8.16 -5.84 2.89
C GLN A 42 8.40 -4.83 1.77
N GLN A 43 8.53 -5.29 0.53
CA GLN A 43 8.75 -4.42 -0.62
C GLN A 43 7.57 -3.49 -0.86
N VAL A 44 6.35 -4.02 -0.77
CA VAL A 44 5.13 -3.23 -0.96
C VAL A 44 4.99 -2.15 0.11
N LEU A 45 5.22 -2.50 1.38
CA LEU A 45 5.12 -1.54 2.47
C LEU A 45 6.20 -0.45 2.38
N ALA A 46 7.39 -0.80 1.92
CA ALA A 46 8.44 0.18 1.67
C ALA A 46 8.05 1.18 0.58
N LYS A 47 7.37 0.70 -0.47
CA LYS A 47 6.86 1.59 -1.53
C LYS A 47 5.78 2.54 -0.99
N ILE A 48 4.90 2.04 -0.13
CA ILE A 48 3.88 2.88 0.49
C ILE A 48 4.52 3.96 1.35
N ASP A 49 5.52 3.61 2.16
CA ASP A 49 6.27 4.59 2.95
C ASP A 49 6.89 5.67 2.07
N ALA A 50 7.50 5.28 0.97
CA ALA A 50 8.15 6.22 0.04
C ALA A 50 7.13 7.18 -0.58
N LEU A 51 5.98 6.67 -1.02
CA LEU A 51 4.92 7.49 -1.62
C LEU A 51 4.28 8.42 -0.59
N LEU A 52 4.06 7.96 0.63
CA LEU A 52 3.59 8.82 1.72
C LEU A 52 4.56 9.97 1.96
N GLY A 53 5.86 9.68 2.01
CA GLY A 53 6.89 10.71 2.18
C GLY A 53 6.92 11.72 1.04
N GLU A 54 6.83 11.29 -0.21
CA GLU A 54 6.77 12.19 -1.37
C GLU A 54 5.56 13.11 -1.28
N ALA A 55 4.43 12.59 -0.82
CA ALA A 55 3.18 13.34 -0.71
C ALA A 55 3.11 14.22 0.55
N GLY A 56 4.15 14.23 1.37
CA GLY A 56 4.20 15.03 2.59
C GLY A 56 3.41 14.43 3.75
N SER A 57 3.11 13.14 3.69
CA SER A 57 2.39 12.43 4.73
C SER A 57 3.31 11.45 5.47
N SER A 58 2.74 10.56 6.25
CA SER A 58 3.50 9.57 7.00
C SER A 58 2.61 8.39 7.35
N ARG A 59 3.23 7.30 7.78
CA ARG A 59 2.55 6.09 8.22
C ARG A 59 1.54 6.36 9.33
N SER A 60 1.87 7.27 10.25
CA SER A 60 0.98 7.62 11.37
C SER A 60 -0.28 8.35 10.93
N LYS A 61 -0.34 8.81 9.69
CA LYS A 61 -1.52 9.50 9.14
C LYS A 61 -2.38 8.60 8.27
N LEU A 62 -2.09 7.31 8.22
CA LEU A 62 -2.90 6.34 7.47
C LEU A 62 -4.32 6.28 8.03
N LEU A 63 -5.30 6.29 7.13
CA LEU A 63 -6.72 6.23 7.46
C LEU A 63 -7.35 4.90 7.06
N ALA A 64 -6.93 4.35 5.92
CA ALA A 64 -7.47 3.09 5.40
C ALA A 64 -6.43 2.36 4.57
N VAL A 65 -6.42 1.03 4.70
CA VAL A 65 -5.54 0.14 3.95
C VAL A 65 -6.38 -1.02 3.42
N ASN A 66 -6.22 -1.34 2.14
CA ASN A 66 -6.84 -2.52 1.55
C ASN A 66 -5.74 -3.44 1.03
N ILE A 67 -5.83 -4.71 1.40
CA ILE A 67 -4.84 -5.73 1.07
C ILE A 67 -5.50 -6.81 0.23
N PHE A 68 -4.86 -7.16 -0.88
CA PHE A 68 -5.35 -8.17 -1.81
C PHE A 68 -4.33 -9.30 -1.89
N LEU A 69 -4.78 -10.53 -1.61
CA LEU A 69 -3.94 -11.73 -1.61
C LEU A 69 -4.50 -12.75 -2.60
N PRO A 70 -3.72 -13.17 -3.61
CA PRO A 70 -4.18 -14.26 -4.50
C PRO A 70 -4.42 -15.57 -3.76
N ALA A 71 -3.66 -15.81 -2.68
CA ALA A 71 -3.83 -16.99 -1.83
C ALA A 71 -4.11 -16.53 -0.41
N ILE A 72 -5.35 -16.70 0.05
CA ILE A 72 -5.75 -16.23 1.39
C ILE A 72 -5.02 -17.00 2.50
N CYS A 73 -4.47 -18.18 2.19
CA CYS A 73 -3.63 -18.91 3.16
C CYS A 73 -2.33 -18.17 3.50
N ASP A 74 -1.96 -17.14 2.75
CA ASP A 74 -0.82 -16.27 3.05
C ASP A 74 -1.15 -15.19 4.10
N PHE A 75 -2.38 -15.16 4.59
CA PHE A 75 -2.86 -14.14 5.51
C PHE A 75 -1.97 -13.98 6.76
N ASP A 76 -1.65 -15.08 7.44
CA ASP A 76 -0.85 -15.01 8.66
C ASP A 76 0.59 -14.56 8.38
N ALA A 77 1.20 -15.05 7.31
CA ALA A 77 2.56 -14.68 6.93
C ALA A 77 2.64 -13.20 6.54
N MET A 78 1.66 -12.71 5.78
CA MET A 78 1.56 -11.29 5.43
C MET A 78 1.40 -10.43 6.68
N ASN A 79 0.49 -10.82 7.58
CA ASN A 79 0.23 -10.07 8.80
C ASN A 79 1.45 -10.00 9.73
N GLU A 80 2.30 -11.01 9.74
CA GLU A 80 3.52 -10.97 10.53
C GLU A 80 4.39 -9.76 10.15
N VAL A 81 4.50 -9.49 8.85
CA VAL A 81 5.24 -8.35 8.34
C VAL A 81 4.46 -7.05 8.56
N TYR A 82 3.17 -7.07 8.23
CA TYR A 82 2.30 -5.90 8.36
C TYR A 82 2.23 -5.42 9.81
N ASP A 83 2.05 -6.32 10.76
CA ASP A 83 1.90 -5.97 12.17
C ASP A 83 3.13 -5.24 12.72
N ALA A 84 4.32 -5.71 12.34
CA ALA A 84 5.56 -5.06 12.74
C ALA A 84 5.68 -3.65 12.14
N TRP A 85 5.24 -3.48 10.88
CA TRP A 85 5.27 -2.20 10.19
C TRP A 85 4.26 -1.21 10.77
N ILE A 86 3.02 -1.66 11.03
CA ILE A 86 1.95 -0.77 11.48
C ILE A 86 2.05 -0.45 12.98
N ALA A 87 2.80 -1.21 13.74
CA ALA A 87 2.99 -0.98 15.18
C ALA A 87 3.55 0.41 15.48
N GLU A 88 4.30 0.99 14.54
CA GLU A 88 4.86 2.32 14.69
C GLU A 88 3.86 3.44 14.35
N ALA A 89 2.66 3.09 13.92
CA ALA A 89 1.62 4.02 13.51
C ALA A 89 0.34 3.79 14.33
N SER A 90 0.42 4.05 15.62
CA SER A 90 -0.71 3.87 16.53
C SER A 90 -1.54 5.16 16.63
N PRO A 91 -2.90 5.09 16.59
CA PRO A 91 -3.69 3.88 16.36
C PRO A 91 -3.67 3.45 14.89
N PRO A 92 -3.90 2.14 14.62
CA PRO A 92 -3.85 1.65 13.24
C PRO A 92 -5.05 2.13 12.41
N PRO A 93 -4.89 2.15 11.07
CA PRO A 93 -5.97 2.54 10.18
C PRO A 93 -7.06 1.47 10.07
N ALA A 94 -8.20 1.87 9.51
CA ALA A 94 -9.20 0.89 9.08
C ALA A 94 -8.58 0.00 7.99
N ARG A 95 -8.99 -1.29 7.94
CA ARG A 95 -8.37 -2.25 7.04
C ARG A 95 -9.35 -3.29 6.53
N ALA A 96 -9.15 -3.71 5.28
CA ALA A 96 -9.76 -4.90 4.73
C ALA A 96 -8.68 -5.75 4.06
N CYS A 97 -8.83 -7.07 4.11
CA CYS A 97 -7.96 -8.00 3.40
C CYS A 97 -8.84 -9.04 2.73
N VAL A 98 -8.71 -9.16 1.41
CA VAL A 98 -9.53 -10.08 0.61
C VAL A 98 -8.66 -10.91 -0.33
N GLU A 99 -9.20 -12.06 -0.74
CA GLU A 99 -8.58 -12.87 -1.77
C GLU A 99 -8.97 -12.31 -3.14
N ALA A 100 -7.98 -12.10 -4.00
CA ALA A 100 -8.22 -11.62 -5.36
C ALA A 100 -7.04 -11.97 -6.25
N ARG A 101 -7.31 -12.27 -7.52
CA ARG A 101 -6.27 -12.43 -8.51
C ARG A 101 -5.64 -11.07 -8.81
N LEU A 102 -4.33 -11.07 -8.98
CA LEU A 102 -3.58 -9.88 -9.34
C LEU A 102 -3.18 -9.92 -10.82
N ALA A 103 -2.60 -8.81 -11.29
CA ALA A 103 -2.28 -8.66 -12.71
C ALA A 103 -1.22 -9.63 -13.22
N ASP A 104 -0.37 -10.14 -12.33
CA ASP A 104 0.68 -11.09 -12.66
C ASP A 104 0.59 -12.28 -11.70
N PRO A 105 0.68 -13.53 -12.21
CA PRO A 105 0.52 -14.72 -11.36
C PRO A 105 1.62 -14.89 -10.30
N ASN A 106 2.73 -14.19 -10.42
CA ASN A 106 3.82 -14.25 -9.46
C ASN A 106 3.70 -13.19 -8.34
N LEU A 107 2.76 -12.26 -8.46
CA LEU A 107 2.50 -11.31 -7.40
C LEU A 107 1.73 -12.01 -6.28
N ARG A 108 2.21 -11.83 -5.04
CA ARG A 108 1.64 -12.49 -3.85
C ARG A 108 0.82 -11.54 -2.98
N VAL A 109 0.96 -10.23 -3.21
CA VAL A 109 0.25 -9.22 -2.42
C VAL A 109 0.18 -7.91 -3.20
N GLU A 110 -0.93 -7.20 -3.03
CA GLU A 110 -1.10 -5.82 -3.50
C GLU A 110 -1.78 -5.03 -2.39
N ILE A 111 -1.34 -3.80 -2.15
CA ILE A 111 -1.88 -2.96 -1.08
C ILE A 111 -2.18 -1.56 -1.62
N THR A 112 -3.39 -1.06 -1.32
CA THR A 112 -3.77 0.34 -1.53
C THR A 112 -3.87 1.03 -0.19
N ALA A 113 -3.74 2.35 -0.17
CA ALA A 113 -3.83 3.09 1.08
C ALA A 113 -4.41 4.49 0.87
N VAL A 114 -5.03 5.01 1.91
CA VAL A 114 -5.47 6.41 2.01
C VAL A 114 -4.93 6.97 3.31
N ALA A 115 -4.38 8.18 3.25
CA ALA A 115 -3.83 8.85 4.42
C ALA A 115 -4.28 10.31 4.45
N ALA A 116 -4.16 10.94 5.61
CA ALA A 116 -4.30 12.38 5.71
C ALA A 116 -3.04 13.03 5.12
N ALA A 117 -3.24 14.13 4.46
CA ALA A 117 -2.13 14.89 3.90
C ALA A 117 -1.34 15.64 4.99
#